data_9582b24b40e69cf459b5b6b1a356c1b7
#
_entry.id   9582b24b40e69cf459b5b6b1a356c1b7
#
_cell.length_a   1.000
_cell.length_b   1.000
_cell.length_c   1.000
_cell.angle_alpha   90.00
_cell.angle_beta   90.00
_cell.angle_gamma   90.00
#
_symmetry.space_group_name_H-M   'P 1'
#
loop_
_entity.id
_entity.type
_entity.pdbx_description
1 polymer ?
#
loop_
_entity_poly.entity_id
_entity_poly.type
_entity_poly.pdbx_seq_one_letter_code
_entity_poly.pdbx_strand_id
1 'polypeptide(L)'
;MSNNKLLIINGPGLSDLSSDNVSANEDLSLSGIEQKCIETSGEFGLEVDFRQNDDESELLSGLINDINNFDAFIINPAALSKSSVINYDAFSSVISEISNQSKPVIEVRIENIFKRNVSKPLQVPESGLGFIGGFGKYGYVLAIRSINKKLSNQ
;
A
#
# COMPACT_ATOMS: atom_id res chain seq x y z
N MET A 1 -6.03 9.04 -24.39
CA MET A 1 -6.53 8.45 -23.15
C MET A 1 -5.66 8.86 -21.99
N SER A 2 -6.27 9.36 -20.93
CA SER A 2 -5.52 9.63 -19.71
C SER A 2 -5.16 8.30 -19.03
N ASN A 3 -3.93 8.21 -18.57
CA ASN A 3 -3.51 7.05 -17.81
C ASN A 3 -4.15 7.06 -16.42
N ASN A 4 -4.48 5.89 -15.91
CA ASN A 4 -4.91 5.77 -14.52
C ASN A 4 -3.75 6.05 -13.58
N LYS A 5 -4.06 6.64 -12.44
CA LYS A 5 -3.07 7.04 -11.44
C LYS A 5 -3.19 6.19 -10.20
N LEU A 6 -2.06 5.65 -9.78
CA LEU A 6 -1.95 4.79 -8.60
C LEU A 6 -1.11 5.48 -7.53
N LEU A 7 -1.66 5.61 -6.33
CA LEU A 7 -0.90 6.10 -5.17
C LEU A 7 -0.49 4.92 -4.30
N ILE A 8 0.80 4.82 -4.01
CA ILE A 8 1.35 3.82 -3.10
C ILE A 8 1.89 4.53 -1.87
N ILE A 9 1.34 4.19 -0.71
CA ILE A 9 1.72 4.80 0.57
C ILE A 9 2.37 3.75 1.45
N ASN A 10 3.53 4.12 2.00
CA ASN A 10 4.30 3.26 2.89
C ASN A 10 4.48 3.95 4.23
N GLY A 11 4.12 3.27 5.31
CA GLY A 11 4.11 3.81 6.66
C GLY A 11 5.44 3.77 7.38
N PRO A 12 5.42 4.14 8.66
CA PRO A 12 6.63 4.24 9.48
C PRO A 12 7.41 2.93 9.56
N GLY A 13 8.73 3.06 9.55
CA GLY A 13 9.63 1.92 9.68
C GLY A 13 10.08 1.29 8.37
N LEU A 14 9.41 1.62 7.27
CA LEU A 14 9.78 1.05 5.96
C LEU A 14 11.08 1.64 5.40
N SER A 15 11.45 2.84 5.84
CA SER A 15 12.73 3.43 5.48
C SER A 15 13.92 2.64 6.01
N ASP A 16 13.70 1.85 7.07
CA ASP A 16 14.75 1.05 7.70
C ASP A 16 14.93 -0.33 7.07
N LEU A 17 14.16 -0.65 6.05
CA LEU A 17 14.30 -1.92 5.35
C LEU A 17 15.67 -2.01 4.69
N SER A 18 16.36 -3.10 4.96
CA SER A 18 17.65 -3.37 4.37
C SER A 18 17.67 -4.75 3.75
N SER A 19 18.62 -4.97 2.85
CA SER A 19 18.83 -6.27 2.22
C SER A 19 19.18 -7.37 3.21
N ASP A 20 19.60 -7.01 4.42
CA ASP A 20 20.03 -7.97 5.44
C ASP A 20 18.88 -8.78 6.04
N ASN A 21 17.66 -8.33 5.86
CA ASN A 21 16.47 -8.99 6.43
C ASN A 21 15.89 -10.06 5.52
N VAL A 22 16.56 -10.40 4.43
CA VAL A 22 15.95 -11.19 3.37
C VAL A 22 16.91 -12.23 2.83
N SER A 23 16.37 -13.29 2.25
CA SER A 23 17.13 -14.24 1.46
C SER A 23 17.95 -13.51 0.40
N ALA A 24 19.15 -13.99 0.11
CA ALA A 24 20.18 -13.30 -0.66
C ALA A 24 19.76 -12.81 -2.06
N ASN A 25 18.57 -13.13 -2.52
CA ASN A 25 18.12 -12.83 -3.87
C ASN A 25 17.03 -11.74 -3.95
N GLU A 26 16.64 -11.14 -2.82
CA GLU A 26 15.61 -10.09 -2.83
C GLU A 26 16.13 -8.78 -2.25
N ASP A 27 16.06 -7.73 -3.04
CA ASP A 27 16.29 -6.38 -2.55
C ASP A 27 14.97 -5.86 -1.97
N LEU A 28 14.87 -5.89 -0.64
CA LEU A 28 13.73 -5.33 0.08
C LEU A 28 13.97 -3.91 0.56
N SER A 29 15.03 -3.26 0.09
CA SER A 29 15.19 -1.84 0.37
C SER A 29 14.00 -1.08 -0.21
N LEU A 30 13.70 0.07 0.39
CA LEU A 30 12.60 0.90 -0.09
C LEU A 30 12.78 1.28 -1.56
N SER A 31 14.00 1.61 -1.96
CA SER A 31 14.28 1.93 -3.36
C SER A 31 14.08 0.74 -4.30
N GLY A 32 14.41 -0.47 -3.86
CA GLY A 32 14.18 -1.69 -4.64
C GLY A 32 12.69 -1.96 -4.82
N ILE A 33 11.91 -1.73 -3.78
CA ILE A 33 10.45 -1.86 -3.84
C ILE A 33 9.88 -0.82 -4.80
N GLU A 34 10.31 0.44 -4.67
CA GLU A 34 9.84 1.52 -5.56
C GLU A 34 10.14 1.20 -7.01
N GLN A 35 11.36 0.75 -7.30
CA GLN A 35 11.76 0.39 -8.66
C GLN A 35 10.87 -0.71 -9.23
N LYS A 36 10.56 -1.72 -8.42
CA LYS A 36 9.70 -2.83 -8.86
C LYS A 36 8.27 -2.35 -9.11
N CYS A 37 7.78 -1.43 -8.30
CA CYS A 37 6.46 -0.83 -8.51
C CYS A 37 6.40 -0.02 -9.80
N ILE A 38 7.43 0.77 -10.07
CA ILE A 38 7.53 1.57 -11.29
C ILE A 38 7.55 0.66 -12.53
N GLU A 39 8.38 -0.36 -12.51
CA GLU A 39 8.48 -1.33 -13.62
C GLU A 39 7.14 -2.01 -13.88
N THR A 40 6.51 -2.52 -12.83
CA THR A 40 5.24 -3.24 -12.96
C THR A 40 4.12 -2.33 -13.44
N SER A 41 4.04 -1.13 -12.88
CA SER A 41 3.03 -0.15 -13.29
C SER A 41 3.21 0.26 -14.74
N GLY A 42 4.46 0.41 -15.17
CA GLY A 42 4.78 0.75 -16.54
C GLY A 42 4.29 -0.28 -17.57
N GLU A 43 4.26 -1.55 -17.20
CA GLU A 43 3.73 -2.62 -18.06
C GLU A 43 2.27 -2.38 -18.43
N PHE A 44 1.52 -1.70 -17.56
CA PHE A 44 0.09 -1.47 -17.74
C PHE A 44 -0.26 -0.01 -18.06
N GLY A 45 0.74 0.83 -18.22
CA GLY A 45 0.50 2.25 -18.48
C GLY A 45 -0.07 2.99 -17.27
N LEU A 46 0.14 2.48 -16.07
CA LEU A 46 -0.27 3.17 -14.84
C LEU A 46 0.77 4.20 -14.43
N GLU A 47 0.33 5.39 -14.09
CA GLU A 47 1.19 6.40 -13.47
C GLU A 47 1.21 6.13 -11.97
N VAL A 48 2.40 5.97 -11.41
CA VAL A 48 2.54 5.67 -9.98
C VAL A 48 3.21 6.82 -9.23
N ASP A 49 2.65 7.13 -8.07
CA ASP A 49 3.28 7.99 -7.08
C ASP A 49 3.59 7.11 -5.87
N PHE A 50 4.87 6.98 -5.55
CA PHE A 50 5.33 6.11 -4.46
C PHE A 50 5.82 7.00 -3.31
N ARG A 51 5.16 6.87 -2.17
CA ARG A 51 5.46 7.70 -0.99
C ARG A 51 5.79 6.85 0.21
N GLN A 52 6.65 7.39 1.07
CA GLN A 52 6.96 6.81 2.37
C GLN A 52 7.10 7.96 3.37
N ASN A 53 6.55 7.78 4.56
CA ASN A 53 6.69 8.76 5.62
C ASN A 53 6.62 8.05 6.98
N ASP A 54 7.48 8.48 7.89
CA ASP A 54 7.45 7.97 9.26
C ASP A 54 6.48 8.76 10.15
N ASP A 55 5.97 9.88 9.66
CA ASP A 55 4.98 10.69 10.36
C ASP A 55 3.58 10.28 9.91
N GLU A 56 2.84 9.67 10.83
CA GLU A 56 1.49 9.16 10.57
C GLU A 56 0.51 10.27 10.17
N SER A 57 0.63 11.42 10.81
CA SER A 57 -0.26 12.55 10.55
C SER A 57 -0.07 13.08 9.14
N GLU A 58 1.16 13.15 8.69
CA GLU A 58 1.46 13.57 7.31
C GLU A 58 0.97 12.57 6.28
N LEU A 59 1.13 11.26 6.57
CA LEU A 59 0.59 10.22 5.70
C LEU A 59 -0.93 10.33 5.56
N LEU A 60 -1.60 10.47 6.68
CA LEU A 60 -3.06 10.56 6.69
C LEU A 60 -3.54 11.81 5.97
N SER A 61 -2.91 12.96 6.26
CA SER A 61 -3.26 14.22 5.60
C SER A 61 -3.04 14.15 4.09
N GLY A 62 -1.93 13.56 3.67
CA GLY A 62 -1.64 13.38 2.26
C GLY A 62 -2.66 12.49 1.57
N LEU A 63 -3.05 11.41 2.23
CA LEU A 63 -4.06 10.50 1.69
C LEU A 63 -5.41 11.21 1.54
N ILE A 64 -5.84 11.93 2.57
CA ILE A 64 -7.10 12.68 2.54
C ILE A 64 -7.09 13.70 1.39
N ASN A 65 -5.99 14.43 1.24
CA ASN A 65 -5.87 15.45 0.21
C ASN A 65 -5.89 14.87 -1.21
N ASP A 66 -5.43 13.63 -1.36
CA ASP A 66 -5.24 13.02 -2.67
C ASP A 66 -6.29 12.00 -3.07
N ILE A 67 -7.33 11.81 -2.26
CA ILE A 67 -8.40 10.85 -2.59
C ILE A 67 -8.94 11.07 -4.01
N ASN A 68 -9.12 12.32 -4.39
CA ASN A 68 -9.72 12.66 -5.69
C ASN A 68 -8.71 12.72 -6.83
N ASN A 69 -7.43 12.63 -6.53
CA ASN A 69 -6.36 12.78 -7.52
C ASN A 69 -5.85 11.44 -8.06
N PHE A 70 -6.29 10.34 -7.47
CA PHE A 70 -5.84 9.00 -7.86
C PHE A 70 -7.01 8.08 -8.11
N ASP A 71 -6.78 7.07 -8.92
CA ASP A 71 -7.81 6.10 -9.32
C ASP A 71 -7.75 4.82 -8.49
N ALA A 72 -6.60 4.57 -7.85
CA ALA A 72 -6.37 3.36 -7.06
C ALA A 72 -5.31 3.61 -6.02
N PHE A 73 -5.30 2.77 -4.98
CA PHE A 73 -4.43 2.96 -3.82
C PHE A 73 -3.85 1.63 -3.35
N ILE A 74 -2.56 1.65 -3.02
CA ILE A 74 -1.90 0.56 -2.30
C ILE A 74 -1.36 1.16 -1.00
N ILE A 75 -1.65 0.52 0.12
CA ILE A 75 -1.23 0.99 1.43
C ILE A 75 -0.48 -0.12 2.14
N ASN A 76 0.78 0.18 2.52
CA ASN A 76 1.52 -0.66 3.45
C ASN A 76 1.66 0.11 4.75
N PRO A 77 0.82 -0.18 5.75
CA PRO A 77 0.86 0.57 7.01
C PRO A 77 2.09 0.27 7.85
N ALA A 78 2.80 -0.83 7.59
CA ALA A 78 4.04 -1.17 8.28
C ALA A 78 3.90 -1.03 9.80
N ALA A 79 4.72 -0.20 10.43
CA ALA A 79 4.69 -0.02 11.88
C ALA A 79 3.44 0.70 12.39
N LEU A 80 2.60 1.25 11.51
CA LEU A 80 1.35 1.86 11.95
C LEU A 80 0.52 0.91 12.81
N SER A 81 0.47 -0.35 12.45
CA SER A 81 -0.33 -1.33 13.18
C SER A 81 0.27 -1.76 14.52
N LYS A 82 1.48 -1.29 14.85
CA LYS A 82 2.16 -1.61 16.09
C LYS A 82 2.11 -0.47 17.12
N SER A 83 1.74 0.72 16.68
CA SER A 83 1.78 1.90 17.53
C SER A 83 0.46 2.06 18.28
N SER A 84 0.55 2.38 19.54
CA SER A 84 -0.61 2.71 20.38
C SER A 84 -1.07 4.16 20.16
N VAL A 85 -0.29 4.93 19.43
CA VAL A 85 -0.54 6.36 19.21
C VAL A 85 -1.38 6.60 17.98
N ILE A 86 -1.51 5.58 17.12
CA ILE A 86 -2.12 5.75 15.83
C ILE A 86 -3.61 5.89 15.88
N ASN A 87 -4.04 6.81 15.11
CA ASN A 87 -5.43 6.95 14.80
C ASN A 87 -5.83 5.92 13.73
N TYR A 88 -5.84 4.66 14.16
CA TYR A 88 -6.20 3.53 13.32
C TYR A 88 -7.57 3.72 12.70
N ASP A 89 -8.51 4.27 13.48
CA ASP A 89 -9.87 4.53 13.03
C ASP A 89 -9.91 5.60 11.93
N ALA A 90 -9.04 6.60 12.02
CA ALA A 90 -8.96 7.63 10.98
C ALA A 90 -8.52 7.06 9.64
N PHE A 91 -7.50 6.18 9.65
CA PHE A 91 -7.06 5.50 8.44
C PHE A 91 -8.17 4.62 7.87
N SER A 92 -8.83 3.85 8.73
CA SER A 92 -9.94 2.98 8.32
C SER A 92 -11.07 3.78 7.70
N SER A 93 -11.39 4.95 8.26
CA SER A 93 -12.43 5.81 7.73
C SER A 93 -12.09 6.34 6.34
N VAL A 94 -10.85 6.76 6.13
CA VAL A 94 -10.40 7.24 4.82
C VAL A 94 -10.44 6.12 3.79
N ILE A 95 -9.98 4.93 4.16
CA ILE A 95 -10.01 3.76 3.27
C ILE A 95 -11.45 3.42 2.89
N SER A 96 -12.38 3.48 3.85
CA SER A 96 -13.80 3.26 3.57
C SER A 96 -14.34 4.29 2.58
N GLU A 97 -13.96 5.54 2.73
CA GLU A 97 -14.37 6.59 1.81
C GLU A 97 -13.85 6.34 0.40
N ILE A 98 -12.59 5.94 0.26
CA ILE A 98 -12.02 5.58 -1.04
C ILE A 98 -12.81 4.43 -1.67
N SER A 99 -13.11 3.40 -0.90
CA SER A 99 -13.88 2.26 -1.38
C SER A 99 -15.30 2.64 -1.78
N ASN A 100 -15.92 3.57 -1.05
CA ASN A 100 -17.25 4.07 -1.37
C ASN A 100 -17.28 4.84 -2.69
N GLN A 101 -16.15 5.36 -3.14
CA GLN A 101 -16.00 5.98 -4.46
C GLN A 101 -15.71 4.95 -5.56
N SER A 102 -15.80 3.68 -5.24
CA SER A 102 -15.53 2.55 -6.16
C SER A 102 -14.08 2.50 -6.64
N LYS A 103 -13.16 3.06 -5.87
CA LYS A 103 -11.73 3.02 -6.18
C LYS A 103 -11.10 1.84 -5.46
N PRO A 104 -10.31 1.01 -6.17
CA PRO A 104 -9.65 -0.12 -5.53
C PRO A 104 -8.62 0.34 -4.49
N VAL A 105 -8.63 -0.34 -3.35
CA VAL A 105 -7.63 -0.14 -2.28
C VAL A 105 -7.12 -1.52 -1.88
N ILE A 106 -5.81 -1.69 -1.83
CA ILE A 106 -5.19 -2.95 -1.40
C ILE A 106 -4.18 -2.64 -0.30
N GLU A 107 -4.32 -3.33 0.82
CA GLU A 107 -3.30 -3.34 1.87
C GLU A 107 -2.25 -4.39 1.52
N VAL A 108 -0.97 -4.00 1.54
CA VAL A 108 0.15 -4.90 1.29
C VAL A 108 1.01 -4.99 2.53
N ARG A 109 1.35 -6.21 2.93
CA ARG A 109 2.31 -6.48 3.99
C ARG A 109 3.43 -7.34 3.43
N ILE A 110 4.67 -6.95 3.71
CA ILE A 110 5.85 -7.70 3.25
C ILE A 110 5.92 -9.04 3.96
N GLU A 111 5.72 -9.04 5.27
CA GLU A 111 5.74 -10.25 6.09
C GLU A 111 4.35 -10.80 6.34
N ASN A 112 4.30 -12.07 6.71
CA ASN A 112 3.05 -12.65 7.20
C ASN A 112 2.78 -12.15 8.63
N ILE A 113 1.88 -11.20 8.76
CA ILE A 113 1.58 -10.55 10.04
C ILE A 113 0.91 -11.48 11.05
N PHE A 114 0.32 -12.58 10.58
CA PHE A 114 -0.37 -13.53 11.45
C PHE A 114 0.57 -14.52 12.11
N LYS A 115 1.79 -14.65 11.57
CA LYS A 115 2.75 -15.64 12.06
C LYS A 115 3.26 -15.35 13.47
N ARG A 116 3.41 -14.08 13.81
CA ARG A 116 4.01 -13.66 15.09
C ARG A 116 3.05 -12.92 16.01
N ASN A 117 1.84 -12.73 15.58
CA ASN A 117 0.83 -11.99 16.34
C ASN A 117 1.31 -10.61 16.83
N VAL A 118 2.17 -9.95 16.06
CA VAL A 118 2.75 -8.65 16.44
C VAL A 118 2.10 -7.47 15.74
N SER A 119 1.27 -7.74 14.75
CA SER A 119 0.55 -6.70 14.04
C SER A 119 -0.77 -7.27 13.52
N LYS A 120 -1.66 -6.39 13.13
CA LYS A 120 -2.96 -6.78 12.57
C LYS A 120 -3.25 -5.95 11.32
N PRO A 121 -4.12 -6.46 10.43
CA PRO A 121 -4.50 -5.68 9.24
C PRO A 121 -5.30 -4.46 9.64
N LEU A 122 -5.35 -3.47 8.75
CA LEU A 122 -6.28 -2.38 8.88
C LEU A 122 -7.69 -2.92 8.83
N GLN A 123 -8.50 -2.55 9.81
CA GLN A 123 -9.87 -3.05 9.85
C GLN A 123 -10.76 -2.14 9.03
N VAL A 124 -11.17 -2.63 7.88
CA VAL A 124 -12.12 -1.92 7.03
C VAL A 124 -13.29 -2.86 6.78
N PRO A 125 -14.24 -2.89 7.70
CA PRO A 125 -15.38 -3.81 7.56
C PRO A 125 -16.18 -3.46 6.32
N GLU A 126 -16.51 -4.47 5.54
CA GLU A 126 -17.45 -4.39 4.42
C GLU A 126 -17.05 -3.54 3.23
N SER A 127 -15.90 -2.87 3.25
CA SER A 127 -15.59 -1.88 2.23
C SER A 127 -14.79 -2.40 1.04
N GLY A 128 -14.52 -3.68 1.00
CA GLY A 128 -13.84 -4.24 -0.17
C GLY A 128 -12.34 -3.98 -0.22
N LEU A 129 -11.70 -3.70 0.91
CA LEU A 129 -10.26 -3.62 1.00
C LEU A 129 -9.65 -4.98 0.64
N GLY A 130 -8.80 -5.01 -0.37
CA GLY A 130 -7.99 -6.19 -0.67
C GLY A 130 -6.83 -6.30 0.30
N PHE A 131 -6.35 -7.52 0.53
CA PHE A 131 -5.22 -7.76 1.42
C PHE A 131 -4.26 -8.76 0.78
N ILE A 132 -2.97 -8.41 0.77
CA ILE A 132 -1.90 -9.29 0.31
C ILE A 132 -0.78 -9.22 1.35
N GLY A 133 -0.42 -10.36 1.92
CA GLY A 133 0.61 -10.41 2.94
C GLY A 133 1.49 -11.64 2.81
N GLY A 134 2.77 -11.49 3.20
CA GLY A 134 3.68 -12.61 3.28
C GLY A 134 4.48 -12.92 2.03
N PHE A 135 4.43 -12.06 1.01
CA PHE A 135 5.09 -12.30 -0.29
C PHE A 135 6.25 -11.33 -0.58
N GLY A 136 6.78 -10.67 0.46
CA GLY A 136 7.83 -9.68 0.26
C GLY A 136 7.41 -8.58 -0.71
N LYS A 137 8.32 -8.12 -1.54
CA LYS A 137 8.03 -7.08 -2.53
C LYS A 137 7.07 -7.54 -3.63
N TYR A 138 6.94 -8.84 -3.83
CA TYR A 138 5.98 -9.37 -4.81
C TYR A 138 4.54 -9.08 -4.42
N GLY A 139 4.28 -8.79 -3.15
CA GLY A 139 2.97 -8.31 -2.73
C GLY A 139 2.54 -7.06 -3.47
N TYR A 140 3.47 -6.14 -3.69
CA TYR A 140 3.20 -4.93 -4.49
C TYR A 140 2.91 -5.27 -5.94
N VAL A 141 3.66 -6.20 -6.52
CA VAL A 141 3.45 -6.65 -7.90
C VAL A 141 2.05 -7.25 -8.05
N LEU A 142 1.68 -8.13 -7.13
CA LEU A 142 0.36 -8.76 -7.14
C LEU A 142 -0.75 -7.72 -7.00
N ALA A 143 -0.56 -6.74 -6.12
CA ALA A 143 -1.52 -5.66 -5.91
C ALA A 143 -1.69 -4.82 -7.18
N ILE A 144 -0.60 -4.44 -7.82
CA ILE A 144 -0.63 -3.64 -9.05
C ILE A 144 -1.34 -4.40 -10.17
N ARG A 145 -1.06 -5.68 -10.33
CA ARG A 145 -1.73 -6.52 -11.34
C ARG A 145 -3.22 -6.63 -11.05
N SER A 146 -3.59 -6.80 -9.79
CA SER A 146 -5.00 -6.88 -9.37
C SER A 146 -5.73 -5.56 -9.63
N ILE A 147 -5.08 -4.44 -9.31
CA ILE A 147 -5.61 -3.10 -9.57
C ILE A 147 -5.81 -2.88 -11.07
N ASN A 148 -4.82 -3.22 -11.88
CA ASN A 148 -4.94 -3.09 -13.33
C ASN A 148 -6.15 -3.86 -13.85
N LYS A 149 -6.32 -5.10 -13.37
CA LYS A 149 -7.45 -5.93 -13.79
C LYS A 149 -8.78 -5.28 -13.39
N LYS A 150 -8.86 -4.76 -12.19
CA LYS A 150 -10.08 -4.13 -11.70
C LYS A 150 -10.42 -2.85 -12.45
N LEU A 151 -9.43 -2.01 -12.73
CA LEU A 151 -9.62 -0.77 -13.49
C LEU A 151 -10.03 -1.07 -14.95
N SER A 152 -9.51 -2.15 -15.51
CA SER A 152 -9.83 -2.54 -16.90
C SER A 152 -11.25 -3.05 -17.06
N ASN A 153 -11.88 -3.45 -15.98
CA ASN A 153 -13.25 -3.99 -15.98
C ASN A 153 -14.31 -2.93 -15.64
N GLN A 154 -13.89 -1.70 -15.47
CA GLN A 154 -14.83 -0.60 -15.19
C GLN A 154 -15.40 0.02 -16.46
#